data_d06d1b0eb34026f8cdf1b5b796bd7a70
#
_entry.id   d06d1b0eb34026f8cdf1b5b796bd7a70
#
_cell.length_a   1.000
_cell.length_b   1.000
_cell.length_c   1.000
_cell.angle_alpha   90.00
_cell.angle_beta   90.00
_cell.angle_gamma   90.00
#
_symmetry.space_group_name_H-M   'P 1'
#
loop_
_entity.id
_entity.type
_entity.pdbx_description
1 polymer ?
#
loop_
_entity_poly.entity_id
_entity_poly.type
_entity_poly.pdbx_seq_one_letter_code
_entity_poly.pdbx_strand_id
1 'polypeptide(L)'
;MHGTINLAGDSLQSAARDKAYSLPLADIDVSHPELFKTDSFWPYFDRLRKEAPVHYCKDSIFGPYWSVTKYNDIMDIETNHAVFSSAASLGGITIRDVAPDLRRESFIAMDQPRHSAQRKTVAPMFTPTHLDQLAINIRKRSAECLDNLPKNEVFDWVDRVSIELTTQMLAVLFDFPWEDRRKLTRWSDIATTLPGPDGLVATEEDRQAELLECATYFARLWKERVNQPPKSDLLSMMAHSDATRDMDPKNFLGNLILLIVGGNDTTRNTLSGSIYALSKNPDQYSKLRANPALIDSFVPEVIRWQTPLAHMRRTALEDIEFRGKQIRKGDKVVMWYVSGNRDDEVIDKPYEFIIDRARPRTHISFGFGIHRCVGIRLAELQLKIIWEEILKRFDKIEVVEEPKRVYSSFIKATRPYPCALPHSQ
;
A
#
# COMPACT_ATOMS: atom_id res chain seq x y z
N MET A 1 13.40 25.89 22.91
CA MET A 1 12.75 26.81 21.96
C MET A 1 11.53 26.12 21.40
N HIS A 2 10.38 26.76 21.49
CA HIS A 2 9.07 26.17 21.24
C HIS A 2 8.93 25.70 19.81
N GLY A 3 8.38 24.49 19.64
CA GLY A 3 8.04 23.96 18.35
C GLY A 3 7.14 24.91 17.57
N THR A 4 7.53 25.24 16.38
CA THR A 4 6.70 25.96 15.41
C THR A 4 5.49 25.09 15.12
N ILE A 5 4.34 25.46 15.69
CA ILE A 5 3.03 24.93 15.34
C ILE A 5 2.88 25.10 13.83
N ASN A 6 2.56 24.04 13.12
CA ASN A 6 2.38 24.09 11.67
C ASN A 6 1.02 24.73 11.32
N LEU A 7 0.94 26.05 11.48
CA LEU A 7 -0.25 26.86 11.29
C LEU A 7 -0.91 26.66 9.90
N ALA A 8 -0.11 26.32 8.89
CA ALA A 8 -0.62 26.06 7.54
C ALA A 8 -1.37 24.71 7.46
N GLY A 9 -0.85 23.67 8.12
CA GLY A 9 -1.52 22.36 8.19
C GLY A 9 -2.82 22.41 8.98
N ASP A 10 -2.83 23.11 10.11
CA ASP A 10 -4.02 23.26 10.95
C ASP A 10 -5.11 24.08 10.24
N SER A 11 -4.75 25.13 9.50
CA SER A 11 -5.70 25.93 8.72
C SER A 11 -6.32 25.13 7.57
N LEU A 12 -5.54 24.28 6.88
CA LEU A 12 -6.03 23.41 5.81
C LEU A 12 -7.01 22.37 6.34
N GLN A 13 -6.71 21.74 7.48
CA GLN A 13 -7.59 20.75 8.10
C GLN A 13 -8.89 21.41 8.60
N SER A 14 -8.82 22.63 9.13
CA SER A 14 -10.01 23.41 9.54
C SER A 14 -10.88 23.72 8.32
N ALA A 15 -10.31 24.25 7.23
CA ALA A 15 -11.03 24.53 6.00
C ALA A 15 -11.65 23.27 5.37
N ALA A 16 -10.92 22.16 5.38
CA ALA A 16 -11.45 20.88 4.93
C ALA A 16 -12.63 20.38 5.78
N ARG A 17 -12.56 20.59 7.10
CA ARG A 17 -13.65 20.25 8.02
C ARG A 17 -14.90 21.10 7.74
N ASP A 18 -14.72 22.41 7.63
CA ASP A 18 -15.84 23.33 7.34
C ASP A 18 -16.50 22.94 6.01
N LYS A 19 -15.71 22.65 4.99
CA LYS A 19 -16.22 22.19 3.69
C LYS A 19 -16.94 20.84 3.82
N ALA A 20 -16.32 19.85 4.47
CA ALA A 20 -16.91 18.52 4.63
C ALA A 20 -18.27 18.55 5.33
N TYR A 21 -18.46 19.45 6.31
CA TYR A 21 -19.70 19.56 7.09
C TYR A 21 -20.71 20.54 6.49
N SER A 22 -20.32 21.42 5.56
CA SER A 22 -21.25 22.31 4.84
C SER A 22 -21.91 21.64 3.64
N LEU A 23 -21.30 20.63 3.03
CA LEU A 23 -21.86 19.92 1.88
C LEU A 23 -23.10 19.10 2.28
N PRO A 24 -24.11 18.97 1.39
CA PRO A 24 -25.10 17.91 1.54
C PRO A 24 -24.41 16.55 1.60
N LEU A 25 -24.93 15.65 2.43
CA LEU A 25 -24.31 14.32 2.59
C LEU A 25 -24.21 13.54 1.26
N ALA A 26 -25.23 13.71 0.40
CA ALA A 26 -25.26 13.07 -0.93
C ALA A 26 -24.15 13.54 -1.89
N ASP A 27 -23.57 14.71 -1.64
CA ASP A 27 -22.54 15.33 -2.51
C ASP A 27 -21.11 15.03 -2.04
N ILE A 28 -20.96 14.21 -0.99
CA ILE A 28 -19.64 13.83 -0.49
C ILE A 28 -19.02 12.78 -1.41
N ASP A 29 -17.93 13.15 -2.09
CA ASP A 29 -17.03 12.24 -2.78
C ASP A 29 -15.66 12.20 -2.08
N VAL A 30 -15.33 11.05 -1.49
CA VAL A 30 -14.02 10.83 -0.82
C VAL A 30 -12.98 10.22 -1.75
N SER A 31 -13.33 9.96 -3.01
CA SER A 31 -12.46 9.28 -3.97
C SER A 31 -11.51 10.21 -4.71
N HIS A 32 -11.77 11.54 -4.69
CA HIS A 32 -11.01 12.48 -5.48
C HIS A 32 -9.54 12.55 -5.04
N PRO A 33 -8.55 12.29 -5.94
CA PRO A 33 -7.14 12.23 -5.59
C PRO A 33 -6.57 13.51 -4.99
N GLU A 34 -7.15 14.69 -5.28
CA GLU A 34 -6.73 15.97 -4.70
C GLU A 34 -6.89 15.99 -3.16
N LEU A 35 -7.91 15.32 -2.63
CA LEU A 35 -8.07 15.20 -1.17
C LEU A 35 -6.89 14.46 -0.54
N PHE A 36 -6.33 13.46 -1.23
CA PHE A 36 -5.18 12.70 -0.76
C PHE A 36 -3.86 13.46 -0.95
N LYS A 37 -3.71 14.18 -2.07
CA LYS A 37 -2.55 15.04 -2.33
C LYS A 37 -2.43 16.16 -1.30
N THR A 38 -3.55 16.73 -0.86
CA THR A 38 -3.60 17.79 0.15
C THR A 38 -3.77 17.28 1.59
N ASP A 39 -3.88 15.95 1.79
CA ASP A 39 -4.16 15.31 3.10
C ASP A 39 -5.44 15.81 3.78
N SER A 40 -6.42 16.27 3.01
CA SER A 40 -7.65 16.92 3.49
C SER A 40 -8.87 15.99 3.56
N PHE A 41 -8.71 14.70 3.31
CA PHE A 41 -9.80 13.71 3.28
C PHE A 41 -10.34 13.30 4.65
N TRP A 42 -9.61 13.54 5.73
CA TRP A 42 -9.94 13.05 7.07
C TRP A 42 -11.32 13.49 7.59
N PRO A 43 -11.70 14.77 7.52
CA PRO A 43 -13.01 15.21 7.98
C PRO A 43 -14.19 14.61 7.20
N TYR A 44 -14.00 14.33 5.91
CA TYR A 44 -15.02 13.70 5.08
C TYR A 44 -15.28 12.25 5.52
N PHE A 45 -14.22 11.47 5.76
CA PHE A 45 -14.37 10.12 6.29
C PHE A 45 -14.92 10.10 7.71
N ASP A 46 -14.51 11.06 8.56
CA ASP A 46 -15.04 11.19 9.91
C ASP A 46 -16.55 11.42 9.89
N ARG A 47 -17.02 12.30 9.01
CA ARG A 47 -18.44 12.56 8.81
C ARG A 47 -19.17 11.32 8.26
N LEU A 48 -18.64 10.66 7.24
CA LEU A 48 -19.26 9.46 6.67
C LEU A 48 -19.37 8.32 7.70
N ARG A 49 -18.33 8.07 8.50
CA ARG A 49 -18.41 7.04 9.56
C ARG A 49 -19.55 7.30 10.54
N LYS A 50 -19.82 8.58 10.86
CA LYS A 50 -20.85 8.98 11.81
C LYS A 50 -22.26 9.02 11.24
N GLU A 51 -22.43 9.58 10.05
CA GLU A 51 -23.73 9.90 9.48
C GLU A 51 -24.18 8.93 8.39
N ALA A 52 -23.26 8.37 7.60
CA ALA A 52 -23.55 7.46 6.49
C ALA A 52 -22.39 6.48 6.25
N PRO A 53 -22.16 5.50 7.12
CA PRO A 53 -21.02 4.57 7.00
C PRO A 53 -21.03 3.73 5.74
N VAL A 54 -22.20 3.50 5.16
CA VAL A 54 -22.40 2.93 3.81
C VAL A 54 -23.11 4.00 2.98
N HIS A 55 -22.35 4.70 2.16
CA HIS A 55 -22.75 5.90 1.43
C HIS A 55 -22.68 5.69 -0.08
N TYR A 56 -23.77 6.05 -0.81
CA TYR A 56 -23.77 6.04 -2.27
C TYR A 56 -23.28 7.38 -2.80
N CYS A 57 -22.13 7.38 -3.46
CA CYS A 57 -21.61 8.52 -4.21
C CYS A 57 -22.09 8.39 -5.66
N LYS A 58 -22.99 9.26 -6.09
CA LYS A 58 -23.56 9.24 -7.43
C LYS A 58 -22.59 9.77 -8.48
N ASP A 59 -21.93 10.87 -8.13
CA ASP A 59 -21.09 11.63 -9.07
C ASP A 59 -19.65 11.68 -8.55
N SER A 60 -18.74 10.98 -9.23
CA SER A 60 -17.31 11.05 -9.02
C SER A 60 -16.56 10.92 -10.34
N ILE A 61 -15.28 11.29 -10.35
CA ILE A 61 -14.41 11.10 -11.54
C ILE A 61 -14.24 9.62 -11.92
N PHE A 62 -14.60 8.70 -11.05
CA PHE A 62 -14.56 7.25 -11.25
C PHE A 62 -15.95 6.63 -11.51
N GLY A 63 -16.98 7.47 -11.73
CA GLY A 63 -18.37 7.06 -11.82
C GLY A 63 -18.99 6.72 -10.45
N PRO A 64 -20.25 6.24 -10.42
CA PRO A 64 -20.95 5.95 -9.18
C PRO A 64 -20.36 4.77 -8.42
N TYR A 65 -20.39 4.85 -7.08
CA TYR A 65 -19.90 3.79 -6.21
C TYR A 65 -20.52 3.86 -4.80
N TRP A 66 -20.51 2.73 -4.10
CA TRP A 66 -20.77 2.67 -2.67
C TRP A 66 -19.47 2.86 -1.88
N SER A 67 -19.46 3.80 -0.95
CA SER A 67 -18.36 4.08 -0.03
C SER A 67 -18.61 3.37 1.29
N VAL A 68 -17.74 2.45 1.71
CA VAL A 68 -17.82 1.72 2.98
C VAL A 68 -16.66 2.16 3.87
N THR A 69 -16.97 2.72 5.05
CA THR A 69 -16.02 3.51 5.84
C THR A 69 -15.72 2.97 7.23
N LYS A 70 -16.57 2.10 7.80
CA LYS A 70 -16.37 1.48 9.11
C LYS A 70 -15.59 0.18 9.04
N TYR A 71 -14.79 -0.07 10.06
CA TYR A 71 -13.92 -1.25 10.20
C TYR A 71 -14.68 -2.57 10.01
N ASN A 72 -15.72 -2.79 10.80
CA ASN A 72 -16.47 -4.06 10.76
C ASN A 72 -17.27 -4.22 9.47
N ASP A 73 -17.80 -3.15 8.89
CA ASP A 73 -18.50 -3.20 7.60
C ASP A 73 -17.56 -3.59 6.47
N ILE A 74 -16.32 -3.10 6.48
CA ILE A 74 -15.27 -3.49 5.54
C ILE A 74 -14.95 -4.99 5.71
N MET A 75 -14.80 -5.47 6.94
CA MET A 75 -14.54 -6.89 7.20
C MET A 75 -15.68 -7.79 6.72
N ASP A 76 -16.93 -7.38 6.91
CA ASP A 76 -18.09 -8.14 6.45
C ASP A 76 -18.11 -8.30 4.92
N ILE A 77 -17.77 -7.24 4.17
CA ILE A 77 -17.64 -7.31 2.71
C ILE A 77 -16.47 -8.21 2.29
N GLU A 78 -15.31 -8.07 2.92
CA GLU A 78 -14.11 -8.85 2.62
C GLU A 78 -14.30 -10.35 2.87
N THR A 79 -15.12 -10.73 3.84
CA THR A 79 -15.40 -12.13 4.15
C THR A 79 -16.51 -12.72 3.29
N ASN A 80 -17.40 -11.89 2.74
CA ASN A 80 -18.51 -12.31 1.88
C ASN A 80 -18.13 -12.32 0.38
N HIS A 81 -17.06 -13.05 0.06
CA HIS A 81 -16.56 -13.16 -1.31
C HIS A 81 -17.52 -13.91 -2.27
N ALA A 82 -18.54 -14.58 -1.75
CA ALA A 82 -19.58 -15.20 -2.57
C ALA A 82 -20.51 -14.16 -3.22
N VAL A 83 -20.65 -12.98 -2.58
CA VAL A 83 -21.50 -11.88 -3.06
C VAL A 83 -20.67 -10.71 -3.61
N PHE A 84 -19.49 -10.49 -3.07
CA PHE A 84 -18.63 -9.37 -3.43
C PHE A 84 -17.37 -9.84 -4.17
N SER A 85 -17.43 -9.76 -5.51
CA SER A 85 -16.40 -10.25 -6.41
C SER A 85 -15.21 -9.32 -6.52
N SER A 86 -14.01 -9.91 -6.68
CA SER A 86 -12.77 -9.22 -7.05
C SER A 86 -12.43 -9.36 -8.53
N ALA A 87 -13.21 -10.10 -9.31
CA ALA A 87 -12.84 -10.50 -10.67
C ALA A 87 -12.53 -9.30 -11.58
N ALA A 88 -11.41 -9.37 -12.31
CA ALA A 88 -10.98 -8.36 -13.27
C ALA A 88 -12.04 -8.10 -14.34
N SER A 89 -12.78 -9.14 -14.78
CA SER A 89 -13.88 -9.03 -15.75
C SER A 89 -15.02 -8.13 -15.26
N LEU A 90 -15.19 -8.00 -13.94
CA LEU A 90 -16.20 -7.14 -13.30
C LEU A 90 -15.65 -5.80 -12.81
N GLY A 91 -14.38 -5.48 -13.12
CA GLY A 91 -13.75 -4.21 -12.76
C GLY A 91 -12.56 -4.35 -11.81
N GLY A 92 -12.36 -5.50 -11.19
CA GLY A 92 -11.19 -5.78 -10.35
C GLY A 92 -11.23 -5.10 -8.98
N ILE A 93 -10.08 -4.63 -8.51
CA ILE A 93 -9.84 -4.25 -7.12
C ILE A 93 -9.66 -2.75 -6.88
N THR A 94 -9.60 -1.93 -7.91
CA THR A 94 -9.44 -0.47 -7.81
C THR A 94 -10.73 0.25 -8.14
N ILE A 95 -10.92 1.44 -7.59
CA ILE A 95 -12.10 2.26 -7.88
C ILE A 95 -12.18 2.65 -9.36
N ARG A 96 -11.02 2.81 -10.02
CA ARG A 96 -10.92 3.14 -11.44
C ARG A 96 -11.41 1.98 -12.31
N ASP A 97 -12.32 2.26 -13.21
CA ASP A 97 -12.68 1.31 -14.26
C ASP A 97 -11.62 1.30 -15.36
N VAL A 98 -11.30 0.10 -15.85
CA VAL A 98 -10.35 -0.13 -16.93
C VAL A 98 -11.14 -0.71 -18.10
N ALA A 99 -10.84 -0.22 -19.33
CA ALA A 99 -11.45 -0.75 -20.54
C ALA A 99 -11.31 -2.28 -20.61
N PRO A 100 -12.33 -3.02 -21.07
CA PRO A 100 -12.33 -4.50 -21.00
C PRO A 100 -11.12 -5.16 -21.64
N ASP A 101 -10.61 -4.61 -22.74
CA ASP A 101 -9.43 -5.08 -23.47
C ASP A 101 -8.11 -4.86 -22.72
N LEU A 102 -8.08 -3.87 -21.80
CA LEU A 102 -6.92 -3.55 -20.95
C LEU A 102 -6.96 -4.21 -19.58
N ARG A 103 -8.06 -4.89 -19.22
CA ARG A 103 -8.18 -5.59 -17.93
C ARG A 103 -7.21 -6.76 -17.88
N ARG A 104 -6.53 -6.90 -16.73
CA ARG A 104 -5.57 -7.98 -16.48
C ARG A 104 -6.03 -8.79 -15.28
N GLU A 105 -6.14 -10.08 -15.46
CA GLU A 105 -6.34 -10.99 -14.33
C GLU A 105 -5.05 -11.11 -13.51
N SER A 106 -5.22 -11.22 -12.21
CA SER A 106 -4.18 -11.61 -11.25
C SER A 106 -4.87 -12.30 -10.08
N PHE A 107 -4.14 -13.05 -9.26
CA PHE A 107 -4.83 -13.80 -8.20
C PHE A 107 -5.57 -12.89 -7.19
N ILE A 108 -5.22 -11.61 -7.02
CA ILE A 108 -6.02 -10.66 -6.22
C ILE A 108 -7.29 -10.20 -6.95
N ALA A 109 -7.29 -10.24 -8.28
CA ALA A 109 -8.41 -9.85 -9.14
C ALA A 109 -9.08 -11.08 -9.77
N MET A 110 -9.25 -12.12 -8.96
CA MET A 110 -9.92 -13.38 -9.26
C MET A 110 -10.78 -13.82 -8.10
N ASP A 111 -11.83 -14.56 -8.41
CA ASP A 111 -12.66 -15.25 -7.43
C ASP A 111 -12.24 -16.72 -7.30
N GLN A 112 -12.83 -17.42 -6.31
CA GLN A 112 -12.65 -18.85 -6.12
C GLN A 112 -13.20 -19.66 -7.32
N PRO A 113 -12.59 -20.82 -7.64
CA PRO A 113 -11.44 -21.46 -6.99
C PRO A 113 -10.07 -20.99 -7.53
N ARG A 114 -10.04 -20.25 -8.66
CA ARG A 114 -8.82 -19.84 -9.36
C ARG A 114 -7.91 -18.96 -8.48
N HIS A 115 -8.53 -18.07 -7.68
CA HIS A 115 -7.82 -17.26 -6.69
C HIS A 115 -6.91 -18.12 -5.80
N SER A 116 -7.49 -19.10 -5.10
CA SER A 116 -6.74 -19.94 -4.17
C SER A 116 -5.65 -20.77 -4.86
N ALA A 117 -5.92 -21.28 -6.05
CA ALA A 117 -4.96 -22.07 -6.81
C ALA A 117 -3.70 -21.25 -7.17
N GLN A 118 -3.88 -20.06 -7.73
CA GLN A 118 -2.74 -19.21 -8.10
C GLN A 118 -2.03 -18.60 -6.88
N ARG A 119 -2.79 -18.16 -5.85
CA ARG A 119 -2.21 -17.64 -4.60
C ARG A 119 -1.33 -18.69 -3.90
N LYS A 120 -1.75 -19.95 -3.89
CA LYS A 120 -1.01 -21.06 -3.28
C LYS A 120 0.37 -21.25 -3.93
N THR A 121 0.54 -20.92 -5.20
CA THR A 121 1.82 -21.02 -5.92
C THR A 121 2.91 -20.17 -5.28
N VAL A 122 2.59 -18.95 -4.86
CA VAL A 122 3.56 -18.01 -4.30
C VAL A 122 3.65 -18.06 -2.76
N ALA A 123 2.71 -18.70 -2.10
CA ALA A 123 2.63 -18.77 -0.64
C ALA A 123 3.90 -19.33 0.04
N PRO A 124 4.63 -20.33 -0.52
CA PRO A 124 5.85 -20.84 0.08
C PRO A 124 6.94 -19.79 0.32
N MET A 125 6.99 -18.72 -0.51
CA MET A 125 7.91 -17.58 -0.35
C MET A 125 7.76 -16.89 1.02
N PHE A 126 6.58 -16.93 1.62
CA PHE A 126 6.22 -16.19 2.83
C PHE A 126 6.11 -17.10 4.07
N THR A 127 6.65 -18.31 4.00
CA THR A 127 6.70 -19.23 5.15
C THR A 127 7.76 -18.79 6.17
N PRO A 128 7.59 -19.10 7.46
CA PRO A 128 8.57 -18.74 8.49
C PRO A 128 10.00 -19.17 8.15
N THR A 129 10.20 -20.42 7.73
CA THR A 129 11.53 -20.95 7.37
C THR A 129 12.20 -20.14 6.24
N HIS A 130 11.45 -19.74 5.22
CA HIS A 130 12.00 -18.93 4.13
C HIS A 130 12.29 -17.50 4.60
N LEU A 131 11.43 -16.94 5.44
CA LEU A 131 11.61 -15.60 6.01
C LEU A 131 12.83 -15.51 6.92
N ASP A 132 13.16 -16.56 7.67
CA ASP A 132 14.38 -16.61 8.50
C ASP A 132 15.65 -16.49 7.64
N GLN A 133 15.66 -17.11 6.46
CA GLN A 133 16.76 -16.96 5.49
C GLN A 133 16.81 -15.55 4.90
N LEU A 134 15.66 -14.98 4.57
CA LEU A 134 15.57 -13.61 4.06
C LEU A 134 15.99 -12.57 5.10
N ALA A 135 15.71 -12.79 6.38
CA ALA A 135 16.05 -11.88 7.49
C ALA A 135 17.55 -11.53 7.51
N ILE A 136 18.43 -12.51 7.24
CA ILE A 136 19.88 -12.30 7.20
C ILE A 136 20.23 -11.31 6.08
N ASN A 137 19.68 -11.51 4.89
CA ASN A 137 19.90 -10.63 3.75
C ASN A 137 19.30 -9.23 3.96
N ILE A 138 18.09 -9.14 4.52
CA ILE A 138 17.43 -7.87 4.83
C ILE A 138 18.31 -7.07 5.80
N ARG A 139 18.81 -7.69 6.85
CA ARG A 139 19.67 -7.03 7.86
C ARG A 139 20.96 -6.50 7.24
N LYS A 140 21.68 -7.35 6.49
CA LYS A 140 22.92 -6.96 5.82
C LYS A 140 22.69 -5.76 4.89
N ARG A 141 21.68 -5.83 4.02
CA ARG A 141 21.37 -4.78 3.04
C ARG A 141 20.88 -3.49 3.71
N SER A 142 20.08 -3.61 4.78
CA SER A 142 19.66 -2.45 5.57
C SER A 142 20.87 -1.76 6.21
N ALA A 143 21.78 -2.53 6.80
CA ALA A 143 23.01 -1.98 7.36
C ALA A 143 23.85 -1.26 6.30
N GLU A 144 24.14 -1.91 5.18
CA GLU A 144 24.91 -1.34 4.07
C GLU A 144 24.25 -0.06 3.51
N CYS A 145 22.94 -0.08 3.32
CA CYS A 145 22.20 1.09 2.83
C CYS A 145 22.33 2.28 3.79
N LEU A 146 22.13 2.05 5.09
CA LEU A 146 22.17 3.09 6.12
C LEU A 146 23.58 3.61 6.36
N ASP A 147 24.61 2.75 6.27
CA ASP A 147 26.03 3.14 6.43
C ASP A 147 26.52 4.05 5.29
N ASN A 148 25.92 3.95 4.11
CA ASN A 148 26.24 4.73 2.93
C ASN A 148 25.41 6.03 2.78
N LEU A 149 24.61 6.39 3.78
CA LEU A 149 23.85 7.63 3.74
C LEU A 149 24.76 8.85 3.86
N PRO A 150 24.45 9.94 3.14
CA PRO A 150 25.22 11.17 3.26
C PRO A 150 25.11 11.73 4.67
N LYS A 151 26.27 12.16 5.21
CA LYS A 151 26.36 12.80 6.51
C LYS A 151 26.44 14.31 6.32
N ASN A 152 25.74 15.06 7.16
CA ASN A 152 25.78 16.54 7.18
C ASN A 152 25.22 17.23 5.92
N GLU A 153 24.40 16.54 5.16
CA GLU A 153 23.69 17.13 4.02
C GLU A 153 22.25 16.61 3.97
N VAL A 154 21.39 17.35 3.28
CA VAL A 154 20.01 16.96 3.05
C VAL A 154 19.96 15.97 1.89
N PHE A 155 19.21 14.88 2.06
CA PHE A 155 19.00 13.86 1.03
C PHE A 155 17.55 13.42 0.98
N ASP A 156 17.15 12.83 -0.13
CA ASP A 156 15.82 12.23 -0.29
C ASP A 156 15.79 10.82 0.34
N TRP A 157 15.10 10.69 1.49
CA TRP A 157 14.91 9.42 2.17
C TRP A 157 14.20 8.37 1.32
N VAL A 158 13.20 8.79 0.53
CA VAL A 158 12.46 7.85 -0.33
C VAL A 158 13.39 7.21 -1.34
N ASP A 159 14.20 8.01 -2.03
CA ASP A 159 15.12 7.49 -3.05
C ASP A 159 16.26 6.68 -2.44
N ARG A 160 16.94 7.25 -1.43
CA ARG A 160 18.16 6.66 -0.86
C ARG A 160 17.92 5.45 0.02
N VAL A 161 16.76 5.35 0.68
CA VAL A 161 16.47 4.28 1.64
C VAL A 161 15.27 3.45 1.21
N SER A 162 14.08 4.06 1.13
CA SER A 162 12.85 3.29 0.99
C SER A 162 12.76 2.58 -0.36
N ILE A 163 13.08 3.25 -1.47
CA ILE A 163 13.13 2.65 -2.81
C ILE A 163 14.27 1.64 -2.89
N GLU A 164 15.46 2.01 -2.42
CA GLU A 164 16.61 1.12 -2.53
C GLU A 164 16.35 -0.22 -1.84
N LEU A 165 15.88 -0.20 -0.60
CA LEU A 165 15.65 -1.44 0.16
C LEU A 165 14.51 -2.29 -0.41
N THR A 166 13.39 -1.67 -0.83
CA THR A 166 12.28 -2.44 -1.42
C THR A 166 12.63 -3.00 -2.79
N THR A 167 13.38 -2.25 -3.60
CA THR A 167 13.84 -2.69 -4.92
C THR A 167 14.82 -3.86 -4.80
N GLN A 168 15.75 -3.78 -3.85
CA GLN A 168 16.67 -4.89 -3.56
C GLN A 168 15.92 -6.14 -3.11
N MET A 169 14.88 -5.99 -2.27
CA MET A 169 14.06 -7.13 -1.85
C MET A 169 13.32 -7.76 -3.01
N LEU A 170 12.70 -6.97 -3.89
CA LEU A 170 12.04 -7.50 -5.08
C LEU A 170 13.02 -8.26 -5.99
N ALA A 171 14.23 -7.72 -6.17
CA ALA A 171 15.26 -8.39 -6.97
C ALA A 171 15.60 -9.78 -6.39
N VAL A 172 15.64 -9.91 -5.07
CA VAL A 172 15.83 -11.22 -4.41
C VAL A 172 14.62 -12.14 -4.60
N LEU A 173 13.40 -11.60 -4.40
CA LEU A 173 12.18 -12.40 -4.49
C LEU A 173 11.93 -12.99 -5.88
N PHE A 174 12.35 -12.26 -6.94
CA PHE A 174 12.20 -12.69 -8.32
C PHE A 174 13.46 -13.35 -8.92
N ASP A 175 14.57 -13.39 -8.17
CA ASP A 175 15.92 -13.70 -8.74
C ASP A 175 16.17 -12.86 -10.00
N PHE A 176 15.93 -11.55 -9.88
CA PHE A 176 15.96 -10.55 -10.95
C PHE A 176 17.39 -10.00 -11.11
N PRO A 177 17.85 -9.68 -12.33
CA PRO A 177 19.17 -9.09 -12.58
C PRO A 177 19.39 -7.83 -11.75
N TRP A 178 20.47 -7.84 -10.97
CA TRP A 178 20.72 -6.81 -9.95
C TRP A 178 20.87 -5.41 -10.52
N GLU A 179 21.54 -5.32 -11.67
CA GLU A 179 21.83 -4.07 -12.36
C GLU A 179 20.55 -3.39 -12.86
N ASP A 180 19.55 -4.18 -13.21
CA ASP A 180 18.27 -3.71 -13.74
C ASP A 180 17.19 -3.51 -12.66
N ARG A 181 17.50 -3.75 -11.38
CA ARG A 181 16.50 -3.76 -10.29
C ARG A 181 15.64 -2.48 -10.20
N ARG A 182 16.18 -1.32 -10.58
CA ARG A 182 15.42 -0.05 -10.58
C ARG A 182 14.25 -0.03 -11.58
N LYS A 183 14.25 -0.90 -12.60
CA LYS A 183 13.11 -1.11 -13.50
C LYS A 183 11.87 -1.60 -12.73
N LEU A 184 12.05 -2.42 -11.68
CA LEU A 184 10.96 -2.91 -10.84
C LEU A 184 10.21 -1.75 -10.17
N THR A 185 10.93 -0.76 -9.63
CA THR A 185 10.33 0.45 -9.07
C THR A 185 9.61 1.27 -10.14
N ARG A 186 10.22 1.47 -11.31
CA ARG A 186 9.61 2.22 -12.40
C ARG A 186 8.28 1.58 -12.85
N TRP A 187 8.26 0.28 -13.08
CA TRP A 187 7.03 -0.43 -13.48
C TRP A 187 5.96 -0.41 -12.39
N SER A 188 6.36 -0.45 -11.12
CA SER A 188 5.45 -0.28 -9.98
C SER A 188 4.77 1.09 -10.01
N ASP A 189 5.58 2.14 -10.15
CA ASP A 189 5.10 3.52 -10.20
C ASP A 189 4.15 3.76 -11.39
N ILE A 190 4.51 3.25 -12.57
CA ILE A 190 3.67 3.31 -13.78
C ILE A 190 2.35 2.56 -13.59
N ALA A 191 2.37 1.42 -12.91
CA ALA A 191 1.17 0.62 -12.68
C ALA A 191 0.17 1.32 -11.73
N THR A 192 0.66 2.11 -10.77
CA THR A 192 -0.13 2.68 -9.67
C THR A 192 -0.50 4.16 -9.84
N THR A 193 0.12 4.86 -10.79
CA THR A 193 -0.17 6.28 -11.08
C THR A 193 -1.14 6.44 -12.25
N LEU A 194 -1.84 7.58 -12.25
CA LEU A 194 -2.69 7.97 -13.38
C LEU A 194 -1.82 8.65 -14.45
N PRO A 195 -2.04 8.35 -15.75
CA PRO A 195 -1.46 9.14 -16.82
C PRO A 195 -1.97 10.59 -16.78
N GLY A 196 -1.15 11.52 -17.19
CA GLY A 196 -1.52 12.93 -17.24
C GLY A 196 -0.32 13.86 -17.35
N PRO A 197 -0.55 15.18 -17.50
CA PRO A 197 0.53 16.17 -17.68
C PRO A 197 1.55 16.18 -16.54
N ASP A 198 1.09 15.93 -15.32
CA ASP A 198 1.94 15.85 -14.10
C ASP A 198 2.28 14.41 -13.71
N GLY A 199 1.89 13.44 -14.54
CA GLY A 199 2.13 12.01 -14.31
C GLY A 199 3.52 11.58 -14.76
N LEU A 200 3.88 10.33 -14.41
CA LEU A 200 5.12 9.70 -14.90
C LEU A 200 5.09 9.38 -16.39
N VAL A 201 3.89 9.30 -16.95
CA VAL A 201 3.59 9.13 -18.37
C VAL A 201 2.42 10.04 -18.74
N ALA A 202 2.42 10.56 -19.97
CA ALA A 202 1.43 11.51 -20.41
C ALA A 202 0.10 10.85 -20.80
N THR A 203 0.16 9.67 -21.39
CA THR A 203 -1.02 8.98 -21.97
C THR A 203 -1.16 7.55 -21.45
N GLU A 204 -2.34 6.96 -21.67
CA GLU A 204 -2.56 5.55 -21.39
C GLU A 204 -1.76 4.64 -22.34
N GLU A 205 -1.53 5.08 -23.58
CA GLU A 205 -0.69 4.39 -24.56
C GLU A 205 0.75 4.31 -24.06
N ASP A 206 1.32 5.40 -23.56
CA ASP A 206 2.67 5.40 -22.94
C ASP A 206 2.73 4.46 -21.76
N ARG A 207 1.68 4.47 -20.92
CA ARG A 207 1.57 3.55 -19.77
C ARG A 207 1.54 2.09 -20.21
N GLN A 208 0.79 1.76 -21.26
CA GLN A 208 0.74 0.40 -21.79
C GLN A 208 2.09 -0.02 -22.41
N ALA A 209 2.81 0.90 -23.07
CA ALA A 209 4.14 0.62 -23.62
C ALA A 209 5.15 0.24 -22.52
N GLU A 210 5.18 0.99 -21.42
CA GLU A 210 6.02 0.68 -20.24
C GLU A 210 5.66 -0.68 -19.61
N LEU A 211 4.38 -1.00 -19.49
CA LEU A 211 3.95 -2.29 -18.95
C LEU A 211 4.22 -3.45 -19.91
N LEU A 212 4.24 -3.19 -21.22
CA LEU A 212 4.67 -4.17 -22.21
C LEU A 212 6.18 -4.43 -22.15
N GLU A 213 7.00 -3.41 -21.87
CA GLU A 213 8.43 -3.58 -21.58
C GLU A 213 8.62 -4.53 -20.39
N CYS A 214 7.88 -4.33 -19.30
CA CYS A 214 7.88 -5.22 -18.15
C CYS A 214 7.53 -6.66 -18.54
N ALA A 215 6.43 -6.87 -19.28
CA ALA A 215 6.01 -8.20 -19.73
C ALA A 215 7.09 -8.87 -20.59
N THR A 216 7.69 -8.13 -21.52
CA THR A 216 8.72 -8.63 -22.45
C THR A 216 9.99 -9.01 -21.68
N TYR A 217 10.41 -8.19 -20.71
CA TYR A 217 11.57 -8.48 -19.88
C TYR A 217 11.37 -9.77 -19.08
N PHE A 218 10.25 -9.88 -18.39
CA PHE A 218 9.94 -11.07 -17.59
C PHE A 218 9.66 -12.32 -18.45
N ALA A 219 9.13 -12.18 -19.66
CA ALA A 219 8.96 -13.31 -20.58
C ALA A 219 10.30 -13.93 -20.97
N ARG A 220 11.36 -13.12 -21.11
CA ARG A 220 12.73 -13.64 -21.32
C ARG A 220 13.20 -14.45 -20.11
N LEU A 221 13.09 -13.89 -18.90
CA LEU A 221 13.47 -14.59 -17.67
C LEU A 221 12.64 -15.86 -17.46
N TRP A 222 11.35 -15.82 -17.80
CA TRP A 222 10.46 -16.98 -17.73
C TRP A 222 10.96 -18.14 -18.60
N LYS A 223 11.33 -17.87 -19.86
CA LYS A 223 11.90 -18.90 -20.77
C LYS A 223 13.16 -19.55 -20.20
N GLU A 224 13.97 -18.78 -19.50
CA GLU A 224 15.16 -19.31 -18.81
C GLU A 224 14.75 -20.23 -17.64
N ARG A 225 13.75 -19.84 -16.84
CA ARG A 225 13.30 -20.59 -15.65
C ARG A 225 12.61 -21.91 -16.00
N VAL A 226 11.76 -21.93 -17.03
CA VAL A 226 11.04 -23.13 -17.46
C VAL A 226 12.00 -24.28 -17.82
N ASN A 227 13.19 -23.96 -18.32
CA ASN A 227 14.19 -24.93 -18.73
C ASN A 227 15.24 -25.28 -17.65
N GLN A 228 15.07 -24.75 -16.43
CA GLN A 228 15.94 -25.00 -15.28
C GLN A 228 15.20 -25.79 -14.18
N PRO A 229 15.90 -26.47 -13.28
CA PRO A 229 15.27 -27.04 -12.10
C PRO A 229 14.53 -25.96 -11.27
N PRO A 230 13.42 -26.31 -10.61
CA PRO A 230 12.69 -25.36 -9.77
C PRO A 230 13.59 -24.73 -8.70
N LYS A 231 13.46 -23.40 -8.54
CA LYS A 231 14.13 -22.61 -7.50
C LYS A 231 13.09 -21.98 -6.58
N SER A 232 13.56 -21.45 -5.45
CA SER A 232 12.74 -20.79 -4.45
C SER A 232 12.55 -19.29 -4.70
N ASP A 233 12.50 -18.86 -5.97
CA ASP A 233 12.10 -17.49 -6.34
C ASP A 233 10.68 -17.48 -6.94
N LEU A 234 10.02 -16.31 -6.91
CA LEU A 234 8.63 -16.17 -7.36
C LEU A 234 8.43 -16.55 -8.82
N LEU A 235 9.38 -16.21 -9.68
CA LEU A 235 9.26 -16.48 -11.10
C LEU A 235 9.36 -17.99 -11.37
N SER A 236 10.32 -18.67 -10.75
CA SER A 236 10.48 -20.12 -10.84
C SER A 236 9.28 -20.86 -10.24
N MET A 237 8.76 -20.41 -9.08
CA MET A 237 7.55 -20.99 -8.48
C MET A 237 6.35 -20.92 -9.44
N MET A 238 6.12 -19.78 -10.09
CA MET A 238 5.03 -19.63 -11.05
C MET A 238 5.26 -20.45 -12.33
N ALA A 239 6.51 -20.53 -12.81
CA ALA A 239 6.84 -21.25 -14.04
C ALA A 239 6.67 -22.78 -13.92
N HIS A 240 6.76 -23.33 -12.71
CA HIS A 240 6.69 -24.76 -12.46
C HIS A 240 5.38 -25.23 -11.79
N SER A 241 4.46 -24.32 -11.50
CA SER A 241 3.16 -24.67 -10.91
C SER A 241 2.10 -24.92 -11.97
N ASP A 242 1.31 -25.99 -11.82
CA ASP A 242 0.19 -26.29 -12.69
C ASP A 242 -0.86 -25.16 -12.75
N ALA A 243 -0.99 -24.37 -11.68
CA ALA A 243 -1.94 -23.26 -11.62
C ALA A 243 -1.50 -22.02 -12.43
N THR A 244 -0.21 -21.90 -12.77
CA THR A 244 0.33 -20.67 -13.36
C THR A 244 1.24 -20.85 -14.55
N ARG A 245 1.77 -22.07 -14.81
CA ARG A 245 2.72 -22.30 -15.90
C ARG A 245 2.16 -22.01 -17.30
N ASP A 246 0.85 -22.17 -17.49
CA ASP A 246 0.14 -21.98 -18.75
C ASP A 246 -0.73 -20.72 -18.77
N MET A 247 -0.37 -19.70 -17.95
CA MET A 247 -1.07 -18.41 -17.93
C MET A 247 -1.04 -17.74 -19.30
N ASP A 248 -2.16 -17.15 -19.72
CA ASP A 248 -2.17 -16.24 -20.84
C ASP A 248 -1.35 -14.96 -20.54
N PRO A 249 -0.94 -14.19 -21.56
CA PRO A 249 -0.08 -13.00 -21.37
C PRO A 249 -0.66 -11.94 -20.46
N LYS A 250 -1.99 -11.76 -20.42
CA LYS A 250 -2.64 -10.76 -19.54
C LYS A 250 -2.60 -11.21 -18.09
N ASN A 251 -2.88 -12.49 -17.81
CA ASN A 251 -2.78 -13.06 -16.47
C ASN A 251 -1.31 -13.07 -15.98
N PHE A 252 -0.37 -13.42 -16.84
CA PHE A 252 1.05 -13.37 -16.53
C PHE A 252 1.48 -11.95 -16.10
N LEU A 253 1.24 -10.95 -16.94
CA LEU A 253 1.55 -9.55 -16.59
C LEU A 253 0.79 -9.08 -15.35
N GLY A 254 -0.48 -9.47 -15.20
CA GLY A 254 -1.29 -9.12 -14.02
C GLY A 254 -0.69 -9.63 -12.72
N ASN A 255 -0.23 -10.87 -12.68
CA ASN A 255 0.44 -11.44 -11.50
C ASN A 255 1.82 -10.81 -11.23
N LEU A 256 2.59 -10.51 -12.27
CA LEU A 256 3.87 -9.79 -12.11
C LEU A 256 3.65 -8.42 -11.49
N ILE A 257 2.76 -7.62 -12.06
CA ILE A 257 2.44 -6.27 -11.55
C ILE A 257 1.90 -6.33 -10.12
N LEU A 258 1.03 -7.30 -9.81
CA LEU A 258 0.54 -7.50 -8.44
C LEU A 258 1.68 -7.72 -7.44
N LEU A 259 2.61 -8.61 -7.77
CA LEU A 259 3.72 -8.97 -6.87
C LEU A 259 4.75 -7.83 -6.76
N ILE A 260 5.02 -7.13 -7.88
CA ILE A 260 5.92 -5.96 -7.89
C ILE A 260 5.32 -4.82 -7.05
N VAL A 261 4.09 -4.41 -7.32
CA VAL A 261 3.41 -3.33 -6.59
C VAL A 261 3.24 -3.67 -5.11
N GLY A 262 2.78 -4.90 -4.82
CA GLY A 262 2.59 -5.37 -3.45
C GLY A 262 3.87 -5.40 -2.62
N GLY A 263 5.00 -5.77 -3.22
CA GLY A 263 6.29 -5.83 -2.54
C GLY A 263 7.05 -4.49 -2.48
N ASN A 264 6.73 -3.55 -3.35
CA ASN A 264 7.41 -2.26 -3.45
C ASN A 264 6.65 -1.12 -2.76
N ASP A 265 5.50 -0.73 -3.32
CA ASP A 265 4.84 0.53 -2.97
C ASP A 265 4.36 0.59 -1.52
N THR A 266 3.77 -0.50 -1.03
CA THR A 266 3.21 -0.50 0.32
C THR A 266 4.29 -0.44 1.40
N THR A 267 5.35 -1.24 1.28
CA THR A 267 6.47 -1.27 2.22
C THR A 267 7.28 0.02 2.16
N ARG A 268 7.58 0.51 0.97
CA ARG A 268 8.28 1.78 0.73
C ARG A 268 7.57 2.95 1.42
N ASN A 269 6.26 3.09 1.19
CA ASN A 269 5.49 4.18 1.76
C ASN A 269 5.25 4.02 3.26
N THR A 270 5.21 2.80 3.78
CA THR A 270 5.15 2.55 5.23
C THR A 270 6.47 2.92 5.89
N LEU A 271 7.60 2.58 5.28
CA LEU A 271 8.92 2.94 5.81
C LEU A 271 9.10 4.47 5.84
N SER A 272 8.79 5.16 4.74
CA SER A 272 8.84 6.63 4.69
C SER A 272 7.86 7.26 5.68
N GLY A 273 6.64 6.74 5.76
CA GLY A 273 5.61 7.20 6.69
C GLY A 273 6.00 7.00 8.16
N SER A 274 6.83 6.00 8.48
CA SER A 274 7.31 5.78 9.84
C SER A 274 8.23 6.91 10.33
N ILE A 275 9.12 7.39 9.46
CA ILE A 275 9.98 8.55 9.77
C ILE A 275 9.13 9.80 10.00
N TYR A 276 8.14 10.04 9.12
CA TYR A 276 7.23 11.16 9.26
C TYR A 276 6.40 11.09 10.54
N ALA A 277 5.81 9.94 10.84
CA ALA A 277 5.01 9.76 12.06
C ALA A 277 5.84 10.07 13.31
N LEU A 278 7.07 9.58 13.40
CA LEU A 278 7.95 9.87 14.53
C LEU A 278 8.44 11.32 14.56
N SER A 279 8.64 11.96 13.41
CA SER A 279 9.02 13.40 13.37
C SER A 279 7.91 14.30 13.91
N LYS A 280 6.65 13.93 13.70
CA LYS A 280 5.47 14.64 14.22
C LYS A 280 5.11 14.25 15.66
N ASN A 281 5.66 13.14 16.17
CA ASN A 281 5.40 12.62 17.51
C ASN A 281 6.74 12.35 18.23
N PRO A 282 7.51 13.38 18.61
CA PRO A 282 8.86 13.24 19.16
C PRO A 282 8.90 12.52 20.53
N ASP A 283 7.81 12.56 21.29
CA ASP A 283 7.62 11.78 22.52
C ASP A 283 7.60 10.28 22.23
N GLN A 284 6.93 9.86 21.16
CA GLN A 284 6.89 8.45 20.72
C GLN A 284 8.27 8.00 20.19
N TYR A 285 9.02 8.90 19.53
CA TYR A 285 10.39 8.60 19.12
C TYR A 285 11.31 8.42 20.31
N SER A 286 11.23 9.31 21.30
CA SER A 286 11.99 9.20 22.55
C SER A 286 11.68 7.89 23.31
N LYS A 287 10.39 7.50 23.35
CA LYS A 287 9.94 6.25 23.93
C LYS A 287 10.52 5.02 23.21
N LEU A 288 10.52 5.03 21.87
CA LEU A 288 11.11 3.95 21.07
C LEU A 288 12.62 3.83 21.28
N ARG A 289 13.31 4.96 21.34
CA ARG A 289 14.75 5.03 21.64
C ARG A 289 15.09 4.47 23.04
N ALA A 290 14.30 4.83 24.03
CA ALA A 290 14.50 4.38 25.41
C ALA A 290 14.20 2.88 25.59
N ASN A 291 13.30 2.31 24.78
CA ASN A 291 12.94 0.90 24.82
C ASN A 291 12.79 0.31 23.41
N PRO A 292 13.87 -0.15 22.77
CA PRO A 292 13.83 -0.74 21.43
C PRO A 292 12.94 -2.00 21.30
N ALA A 293 12.59 -2.68 22.42
CA ALA A 293 11.65 -3.81 22.39
C ALA A 293 10.24 -3.38 21.90
N LEU A 294 9.90 -2.10 21.97
CA LEU A 294 8.66 -1.55 21.42
C LEU A 294 8.57 -1.63 19.90
N ILE A 295 9.64 -1.99 19.18
CA ILE A 295 9.58 -2.20 17.72
C ILE A 295 8.48 -3.19 17.34
N ASP A 296 8.22 -4.21 18.15
CA ASP A 296 7.19 -5.23 17.88
C ASP A 296 5.75 -4.68 17.90
N SER A 297 5.47 -3.62 18.64
CA SER A 297 4.18 -2.90 18.65
C SER A 297 4.20 -1.66 17.76
N PHE A 298 5.35 -1.02 17.62
CA PHE A 298 5.55 0.13 16.74
C PHE A 298 5.30 -0.21 15.27
N VAL A 299 5.81 -1.33 14.77
CA VAL A 299 5.65 -1.71 13.35
C VAL A 299 4.17 -1.83 12.94
N PRO A 300 3.32 -2.59 13.64
CA PRO A 300 1.89 -2.61 13.35
C PRO A 300 1.21 -1.23 13.46
N GLU A 301 1.60 -0.41 14.44
CA GLU A 301 1.05 0.95 14.58
C GLU A 301 1.42 1.83 13.40
N VAL A 302 2.66 1.76 12.88
CA VAL A 302 3.06 2.46 11.66
C VAL A 302 2.21 2.00 10.47
N ILE A 303 2.00 0.70 10.31
CA ILE A 303 1.20 0.12 9.23
C ILE A 303 -0.24 0.62 9.31
N ARG A 304 -0.83 0.64 10.50
CA ARG A 304 -2.16 1.21 10.75
C ARG A 304 -2.21 2.69 10.41
N TRP A 305 -1.24 3.46 10.92
CA TRP A 305 -1.17 4.91 10.77
C TRP A 305 -1.02 5.34 9.32
N GLN A 306 -0.08 4.71 8.62
CA GLN A 306 0.19 5.02 7.22
C GLN A 306 -0.93 4.52 6.30
N THR A 307 -1.44 3.33 6.50
CA THR A 307 -2.42 2.69 5.59
C THR A 307 -2.04 2.96 4.13
N PRO A 308 -0.92 2.41 3.62
CA PRO A 308 -0.34 2.82 2.33
C PRO A 308 -1.26 2.52 1.15
N LEU A 309 -2.11 1.51 1.27
CA LEU A 309 -3.20 1.21 0.34
C LEU A 309 -4.51 1.74 0.93
N ALA A 310 -5.02 2.82 0.36
CA ALA A 310 -6.14 3.54 0.95
C ALA A 310 -7.48 2.81 0.82
N HIS A 311 -7.68 2.08 -0.28
CA HIS A 311 -8.91 1.35 -0.56
C HIS A 311 -8.69 0.08 -1.37
N MET A 312 -9.69 -0.79 -1.33
CA MET A 312 -9.94 -1.86 -2.30
C MET A 312 -11.39 -1.79 -2.76
N ARG A 313 -11.66 -2.35 -3.95
CA ARG A 313 -12.99 -2.45 -4.54
C ARG A 313 -13.45 -3.90 -4.60
N ARG A 314 -14.78 -4.06 -4.55
CA ARG A 314 -15.52 -5.26 -4.96
C ARG A 314 -16.65 -4.87 -5.91
N THR A 315 -17.19 -5.84 -6.61
CA THR A 315 -18.40 -5.69 -7.42
C THR A 315 -19.47 -6.65 -6.90
N ALA A 316 -20.69 -6.15 -6.64
CA ALA A 316 -21.79 -6.97 -6.16
C ALA A 316 -22.26 -7.95 -7.25
N LEU A 317 -22.37 -9.24 -6.92
CA LEU A 317 -22.82 -10.30 -7.83
C LEU A 317 -24.34 -10.44 -7.89
N GLU A 318 -25.04 -9.92 -6.90
CA GLU A 318 -26.48 -9.95 -6.76
C GLU A 318 -26.99 -8.71 -6.02
N ASP A 319 -28.30 -8.48 -6.03
CA ASP A 319 -28.94 -7.46 -5.20
C ASP A 319 -28.85 -7.89 -3.74
N ILE A 320 -28.35 -7.02 -2.88
CA ILE A 320 -28.18 -7.29 -1.45
C ILE A 320 -28.56 -6.08 -0.59
N GLU A 321 -29.26 -6.34 0.50
CA GLU A 321 -29.39 -5.33 1.55
C GLU A 321 -28.19 -5.41 2.49
N PHE A 322 -27.45 -4.28 2.59
CA PHE A 322 -26.29 -4.15 3.46
C PHE A 322 -26.42 -2.88 4.33
N ARG A 323 -26.51 -3.06 5.63
CA ARG A 323 -26.71 -1.95 6.61
C ARG A 323 -27.90 -1.04 6.25
N GLY A 324 -29.02 -1.64 5.82
CA GLY A 324 -30.23 -0.91 5.41
C GLY A 324 -30.13 -0.17 4.08
N LYS A 325 -29.08 -0.46 3.29
CA LYS A 325 -28.89 0.08 1.93
C LYS A 325 -29.06 -1.03 0.89
N GLN A 326 -29.75 -0.71 -0.20
CA GLN A 326 -29.92 -1.63 -1.33
C GLN A 326 -28.77 -1.49 -2.32
N ILE A 327 -27.79 -2.40 -2.24
CA ILE A 327 -26.70 -2.50 -3.21
C ILE A 327 -27.20 -3.42 -4.34
N ARG A 328 -27.11 -2.94 -5.58
CA ARG A 328 -27.58 -3.68 -6.75
C ARG A 328 -26.48 -4.53 -7.35
N LYS A 329 -26.86 -5.61 -8.02
CA LYS A 329 -25.96 -6.39 -8.84
C LYS A 329 -25.22 -5.51 -9.83
N GLY A 330 -23.90 -5.63 -9.86
CA GLY A 330 -22.99 -4.82 -10.69
C GLY A 330 -22.50 -3.54 -10.04
N ASP A 331 -23.04 -3.15 -8.90
CA ASP A 331 -22.59 -1.96 -8.18
C ASP A 331 -21.15 -2.11 -7.71
N LYS A 332 -20.42 -1.00 -7.83
CA LYS A 332 -19.07 -0.82 -7.34
C LYS A 332 -19.11 -0.52 -5.84
N VAL A 333 -18.44 -1.34 -5.04
CA VAL A 333 -18.34 -1.19 -3.58
C VAL A 333 -16.90 -0.96 -3.19
N VAL A 334 -16.60 0.20 -2.64
CA VAL A 334 -15.23 0.63 -2.28
C VAL A 334 -15.07 0.62 -0.77
N MET A 335 -14.16 -0.21 -0.30
CA MET A 335 -13.80 -0.37 1.10
C MET A 335 -12.62 0.54 1.42
N TRP A 336 -12.84 1.57 2.25
CA TRP A 336 -11.83 2.55 2.60
C TRP A 336 -11.03 2.12 3.83
N TYR A 337 -9.95 1.38 3.64
CA TYR A 337 -9.07 0.93 4.73
C TYR A 337 -8.51 2.10 5.54
N VAL A 338 -8.19 3.21 4.88
CA VAL A 338 -7.74 4.44 5.53
C VAL A 338 -8.77 4.97 6.54
N SER A 339 -10.05 4.83 6.24
CA SER A 339 -11.15 5.19 7.14
C SER A 339 -11.35 4.16 8.25
N GLY A 340 -11.42 2.87 7.91
CA GLY A 340 -11.58 1.79 8.89
C GLY A 340 -10.47 1.77 9.94
N ASN A 341 -9.23 2.14 9.56
CA ASN A 341 -8.10 2.30 10.50
C ASN A 341 -8.19 3.55 11.38
N ARG A 342 -9.26 4.34 11.25
CA ARG A 342 -9.59 5.49 12.09
C ARG A 342 -10.97 5.38 12.75
N ASP A 343 -11.54 4.17 12.75
CA ASP A 343 -12.83 3.88 13.35
C ASP A 343 -12.69 3.78 14.89
N ASP A 344 -13.28 4.74 15.61
CA ASP A 344 -13.22 4.84 17.07
C ASP A 344 -14.11 3.82 17.79
N GLU A 345 -15.01 3.14 17.09
CA GLU A 345 -15.76 2.01 17.63
C GLU A 345 -14.87 0.76 17.85
N VAL A 346 -13.74 0.67 17.16
CA VAL A 346 -12.86 -0.51 17.19
C VAL A 346 -11.46 -0.18 17.73
N ILE A 347 -10.96 1.01 17.42
CA ILE A 347 -9.60 1.45 17.72
C ILE A 347 -9.65 2.62 18.69
N ASP A 348 -9.18 2.43 19.92
CA ASP A 348 -9.08 3.51 20.90
C ASP A 348 -8.15 4.61 20.39
N LYS A 349 -8.56 5.88 20.51
CA LYS A 349 -7.83 7.07 20.08
C LYS A 349 -7.21 6.89 18.67
N PRO A 350 -8.02 6.65 17.62
CA PRO A 350 -7.52 6.21 16.32
C PRO A 350 -6.71 7.28 15.58
N TYR A 351 -6.87 8.56 15.97
CA TYR A 351 -6.12 9.70 15.45
C TYR A 351 -4.82 10.01 16.19
N GLU A 352 -4.52 9.29 17.28
CA GLU A 352 -3.24 9.37 17.98
C GLU A 352 -2.27 8.29 17.46
N PHE A 353 -1.00 8.66 17.28
CA PHE A 353 0.07 7.72 16.98
C PHE A 353 0.66 7.20 18.29
N ILE A 354 0.41 5.93 18.63
CA ILE A 354 0.76 5.34 19.92
C ILE A 354 1.50 4.03 19.67
N ILE A 355 2.81 4.02 19.88
CA ILE A 355 3.67 2.89 19.53
C ILE A 355 3.55 1.66 20.45
N ASP A 356 2.96 1.82 21.61
CA ASP A 356 2.73 0.78 22.61
C ASP A 356 1.26 0.47 22.83
N ARG A 357 0.42 0.56 21.77
CA ARG A 357 -0.98 0.17 21.84
C ARG A 357 -1.15 -1.23 22.42
N ALA A 358 -2.16 -1.42 23.27
CA ALA A 358 -2.47 -2.74 23.84
C ALA A 358 -2.80 -3.80 22.78
N ARG A 359 -3.43 -3.41 21.65
CA ARG A 359 -3.77 -4.29 20.53
C ARG A 359 -3.24 -3.71 19.21
N PRO A 360 -1.91 -3.70 18.99
CA PRO A 360 -1.30 -2.96 17.88
C PRO A 360 -1.68 -3.53 16.51
N ARG A 361 -2.05 -4.82 16.43
CA ARG A 361 -2.48 -5.48 15.17
C ARG A 361 -3.96 -5.35 14.86
N THR A 362 -4.70 -4.53 15.62
CA THR A 362 -6.09 -4.19 15.31
C THR A 362 -6.09 -3.11 14.21
N HIS A 363 -5.92 -3.56 12.97
CA HIS A 363 -5.99 -2.72 11.77
C HIS A 363 -6.31 -3.57 10.53
N ILE A 364 -6.84 -2.95 9.49
CA ILE A 364 -7.22 -3.59 8.22
C ILE A 364 -6.34 -3.18 7.03
N SER A 365 -5.14 -2.65 7.29
CA SER A 365 -4.21 -2.23 6.22
C SER A 365 -3.81 -3.36 5.27
N PHE A 366 -3.90 -4.61 5.72
CA PHE A 366 -3.60 -5.80 4.93
C PHE A 366 -4.84 -6.44 4.30
N GLY A 367 -6.01 -5.80 4.40
CA GLY A 367 -7.28 -6.41 4.04
C GLY A 367 -7.67 -7.57 4.97
N PHE A 368 -8.74 -8.26 4.64
CA PHE A 368 -9.27 -9.39 5.39
C PHE A 368 -9.80 -10.50 4.45
N GLY A 369 -10.26 -11.62 4.99
CA GLY A 369 -10.83 -12.71 4.19
C GLY A 369 -9.82 -13.41 3.27
N ILE A 370 -10.31 -13.94 2.16
CA ILE A 370 -9.50 -14.75 1.23
C ILE A 370 -8.40 -13.94 0.53
N HIS A 371 -8.63 -12.64 0.31
CA HIS A 371 -7.69 -11.73 -0.33
C HIS A 371 -6.71 -11.04 0.65
N ARG A 372 -6.73 -11.39 1.93
CA ARG A 372 -5.78 -10.85 2.90
C ARG A 372 -4.35 -10.96 2.38
N CYS A 373 -3.56 -9.90 2.54
CA CYS A 373 -2.20 -9.81 2.01
C CYS A 373 -1.37 -11.07 2.28
N VAL A 374 -0.75 -11.62 1.25
CA VAL A 374 0.11 -12.81 1.38
C VAL A 374 1.46 -12.46 2.02
N GLY A 375 1.93 -11.21 1.85
CA GLY A 375 3.24 -10.74 2.27
C GLY A 375 3.30 -10.12 3.68
N ILE A 376 2.26 -10.26 4.54
CA ILE A 376 2.19 -9.62 5.86
C ILE A 376 3.47 -9.83 6.66
N ARG A 377 3.89 -11.09 6.80
CA ARG A 377 5.06 -11.45 7.61
C ARG A 377 6.36 -10.85 7.07
N LEU A 378 6.50 -10.81 5.74
CA LEU A 378 7.67 -10.20 5.11
C LEU A 378 7.69 -8.69 5.31
N ALA A 379 6.55 -8.01 5.15
CA ALA A 379 6.45 -6.57 5.36
C ALA A 379 6.78 -6.17 6.80
N GLU A 380 6.17 -6.86 7.79
CA GLU A 380 6.48 -6.63 9.22
C GLU A 380 7.96 -6.92 9.52
N LEU A 381 8.53 -8.00 8.97
CA LEU A 381 9.93 -8.38 9.16
C LEU A 381 10.90 -7.32 8.58
N GLN A 382 10.64 -6.83 7.38
CA GLN A 382 11.47 -5.77 6.77
C GLN A 382 11.44 -4.51 7.61
N LEU A 383 10.26 -4.03 7.99
CA LEU A 383 10.11 -2.83 8.81
C LEU A 383 10.80 -2.98 10.17
N LYS A 384 10.65 -4.15 10.82
CA LYS A 384 11.31 -4.45 12.09
C LYS A 384 12.83 -4.37 11.95
N ILE A 385 13.40 -5.09 11.01
CA ILE A 385 14.86 -5.15 10.83
C ILE A 385 15.44 -3.78 10.47
N ILE A 386 14.78 -3.05 9.57
CA ILE A 386 15.23 -1.70 9.16
C ILE A 386 15.24 -0.77 10.36
N TRP A 387 14.21 -0.77 11.20
CA TRP A 387 14.16 0.06 12.41
C TRP A 387 15.15 -0.36 13.48
N GLU A 388 15.41 -1.66 13.64
CA GLU A 388 16.51 -2.13 14.51
C GLU A 388 17.87 -1.57 14.04
N GLU A 389 18.11 -1.55 12.75
CA GLU A 389 19.35 -1.01 12.18
C GLU A 389 19.43 0.53 12.24
N ILE A 390 18.30 1.23 12.08
CA ILE A 390 18.21 2.69 12.26
C ILE A 390 18.57 3.07 13.69
N LEU A 391 17.96 2.43 14.69
CA LEU A 391 18.17 2.75 16.10
C LEU A 391 19.61 2.51 16.58
N LYS A 392 20.34 1.59 15.92
CA LYS A 392 21.77 1.36 16.20
C LYS A 392 22.68 2.48 15.67
N ARG A 393 22.28 3.19 14.62
CA ARG A 393 23.13 4.10 13.85
C ARG A 393 22.85 5.57 14.08
N PHE A 394 21.57 5.89 14.26
CA PHE A 394 21.14 7.28 14.27
C PHE A 394 20.36 7.60 15.54
N ASP A 395 20.79 8.66 16.22
CA ASP A 395 20.04 9.18 17.37
C ASP A 395 18.72 9.82 16.93
N LYS A 396 18.73 10.48 15.77
CA LYS A 396 17.59 11.14 15.18
C LYS A 396 17.72 11.18 13.67
N ILE A 397 16.59 11.10 12.99
CA ILE A 397 16.45 11.44 11.56
C ILE A 397 15.57 12.67 11.51
N GLU A 398 16.09 13.77 10.96
CA GLU A 398 15.33 15.01 10.84
C GLU A 398 14.63 15.09 9.50
N VAL A 399 13.32 15.33 9.52
CA VAL A 399 12.55 15.69 8.34
C VAL A 399 12.68 17.19 8.16
N VAL A 400 13.34 17.61 7.07
CA VAL A 400 13.73 19.01 6.85
C VAL A 400 12.59 19.82 6.25
N GLU A 401 11.81 19.19 5.37
CA GLU A 401 10.67 19.82 4.72
C GLU A 401 9.45 18.88 4.74
N GLU A 402 8.24 19.47 4.69
CA GLU A 402 7.01 18.68 4.57
C GLU A 402 7.02 17.88 3.26
N PRO A 403 6.89 16.54 3.31
CA PRO A 403 6.95 15.73 2.10
C PRO A 403 5.73 15.97 1.21
N LYS A 404 5.95 16.03 -0.10
CA LYS A 404 4.87 16.18 -1.09
C LYS A 404 4.15 14.85 -1.29
N ARG A 405 2.82 14.88 -1.26
CA ARG A 405 1.99 13.69 -1.47
C ARG A 405 1.67 13.49 -2.95
N VAL A 406 1.57 12.25 -3.36
CA VAL A 406 1.24 11.86 -4.73
C VAL A 406 -0.26 12.05 -4.99
N TYR A 407 -0.62 12.44 -6.22
CA TYR A 407 -2.00 12.56 -6.68
C TYR A 407 -2.61 11.17 -6.92
N SER A 408 -3.06 10.52 -5.84
CA SER A 408 -3.63 9.17 -5.87
C SER A 408 -4.51 8.92 -4.66
N SER A 409 -5.72 8.42 -4.88
CA SER A 409 -6.61 7.91 -3.82
C SER A 409 -6.44 6.40 -3.59
N PHE A 410 -5.53 5.74 -4.31
CA PHE A 410 -5.26 4.31 -4.18
C PHE A 410 -4.01 4.05 -3.32
N ILE A 411 -2.87 4.59 -3.71
CA ILE A 411 -1.63 4.50 -2.93
C ILE A 411 -1.35 5.84 -2.23
N LYS A 412 -1.23 5.82 -0.92
CA LYS A 412 -0.78 6.97 -0.12
C LYS A 412 0.74 7.02 -0.12
N ALA A 413 1.28 7.78 -1.04
CA ALA A 413 2.72 7.93 -1.24
C ALA A 413 3.19 9.38 -1.09
N THR A 414 4.46 9.55 -0.74
CA THR A 414 5.14 10.85 -0.63
C THR A 414 6.43 10.85 -1.42
N ARG A 415 6.73 11.96 -2.14
CA ARG A 415 7.99 12.21 -2.87
C ARG A 415 8.14 13.72 -3.20
N PRO A 416 9.32 14.31 -3.16
CA PRO A 416 10.51 13.84 -2.42
C PRO A 416 10.31 13.86 -0.91
N TYR A 417 11.25 13.30 -0.17
CA TYR A 417 11.22 13.26 1.29
C TYR A 417 12.56 13.74 1.88
N PRO A 418 12.77 15.05 1.95
CA PRO A 418 14.02 15.63 2.42
C PRO A 418 14.30 15.32 3.90
N CYS A 419 15.39 14.62 4.17
CA CYS A 419 15.85 14.29 5.51
C CYS A 419 17.30 14.67 5.70
N ALA A 420 17.70 14.84 6.95
CA ALA A 420 19.08 15.03 7.36
C ALA A 420 19.42 14.13 8.55
N LEU A 421 20.67 13.73 8.63
CA LEU A 421 21.25 13.07 9.81
C LEU A 421 22.04 14.12 10.57
N PRO A 422 21.55 14.60 11.73
CA PRO A 422 22.28 15.55 12.54
C PRO A 422 23.60 14.93 13.06
N HIS A 423 24.59 15.78 13.31
CA HIS A 423 25.85 15.35 13.89
C HIS A 423 25.60 14.56 15.17
N SER A 424 26.17 13.37 15.28
CA SER A 424 26.36 12.72 16.58
C SER A 424 27.24 13.66 17.42
N GLN A 425 26.67 14.23 18.48
CA GLN A 425 27.40 15.01 19.47
C GLN A 425 28.41 14.14 20.21
#